data_eeaa8cbf685cb5b562939a86e27bd600
#
_entry.id   eeaa8cbf685cb5b562939a86e27bd600
#
_cell.length_a   1.000
_cell.length_b   1.000
_cell.length_c   1.000
_cell.angle_alpha   90.00
_cell.angle_beta   90.00
_cell.angle_gamma   90.00
#
_symmetry.space_group_name_H-M   'P 1'
#
loop_
_entity.id
_entity.type
_entity.pdbx_description
1 polymer ?
#
loop_
_entity_poly.entity_id
_entity_poly.type
_entity_poly.pdbx_seq_one_letter_code
_entity_poly.pdbx_strand_id
1 'polypeptide(L)'
;KLTLQLMAQIMNLAVELKYLTEEQSYSLTEKQIIELFDKIASEQKDSQFAKLYHAFRTMKKIKRSNVELENHFNVCIEVKRRYIDPLVLQKNGSAVRISKIHKASAKWIQKALNFKDAKFGSIQL
;
A
#
# COMPACT_ATOMS: atom_id res chain seq x y z
N LYS A 1 -1.41 0.99 0.23
CA LYS A 1 -0.36 0.84 -0.80
C LYS A 1 -0.06 -0.63 -1.08
N LEU A 2 0.28 -1.44 -0.06
CA LEU A 2 0.64 -2.85 -0.23
C LEU A 2 -0.48 -3.67 -0.88
N THR A 3 -1.71 -3.57 -0.39
CA THR A 3 -2.89 -4.28 -0.93
C THR A 3 -3.11 -3.96 -2.42
N LEU A 4 -2.99 -2.69 -2.80
CA LEU A 4 -3.14 -2.27 -4.20
C LEU A 4 -2.02 -2.82 -5.08
N GLN A 5 -0.79 -2.86 -4.59
CA GLN A 5 0.34 -3.41 -5.35
C GLN A 5 0.24 -4.94 -5.47
N LEU A 6 -0.19 -5.62 -4.40
CA LEU A 6 -0.45 -7.07 -4.45
C LEU A 6 -1.56 -7.39 -5.46
N MET A 7 -2.66 -6.64 -5.45
CA MET A 7 -3.74 -6.84 -6.42
C MET A 7 -3.29 -6.55 -7.85
N ALA A 8 -2.52 -5.48 -8.08
CA ALA A 8 -1.95 -5.18 -9.39
C ALA A 8 -1.04 -6.31 -9.89
N GLN A 9 -0.21 -6.89 -9.01
CA GLN A 9 0.64 -8.03 -9.35
C GLN A 9 -0.18 -9.27 -9.73
N ILE A 10 -1.25 -9.56 -8.98
CA ILE A 10 -2.17 -10.67 -9.28
C ILE A 10 -2.85 -10.47 -10.64
N MET A 11 -3.36 -9.26 -10.91
CA MET A 11 -4.00 -8.94 -12.19
C MET A 11 -3.04 -9.05 -13.36
N ASN A 12 -1.83 -8.51 -13.24
CA ASN A 12 -0.80 -8.63 -14.28
C ASN A 12 -0.45 -10.09 -14.56
N LEU A 13 -0.24 -10.87 -13.51
CA LEU A 13 0.08 -12.29 -13.64
C LEU A 13 -1.08 -13.09 -14.27
N ALA A 14 -2.33 -12.74 -13.94
CA ALA A 14 -3.50 -13.37 -14.56
C ALA A 14 -3.58 -13.10 -16.07
N VAL A 15 -3.22 -11.90 -16.50
CA VAL A 15 -3.16 -11.55 -17.93
C VAL A 15 -1.99 -12.25 -18.62
N GLU A 16 -0.80 -12.27 -18.02
CA GLU A 16 0.38 -12.97 -18.55
C GLU A 16 0.14 -14.46 -18.72
N LEU A 17 -0.51 -15.11 -17.76
CA LEU A 17 -0.85 -16.53 -17.77
C LEU A 17 -2.12 -16.85 -18.59
N LYS A 18 -2.73 -15.84 -19.20
CA LYS A 18 -3.96 -15.94 -19.99
C LYS A 18 -5.18 -16.47 -19.22
N TYR A 19 -5.20 -16.28 -17.91
CA TYR A 19 -6.38 -16.55 -17.07
C TYR A 19 -7.45 -15.46 -17.22
N LEU A 20 -7.02 -14.25 -17.56
CA LEU A 20 -7.85 -13.09 -17.80
C LEU A 20 -7.34 -12.37 -19.05
N THR A 21 -8.22 -11.97 -19.95
CA THR A 21 -7.84 -11.08 -21.06
C THR A 21 -7.89 -9.63 -20.61
N GLU A 22 -7.15 -8.76 -21.30
CA GLU A 22 -7.21 -7.32 -21.03
C GLU A 22 -8.64 -6.78 -21.20
N GLU A 23 -9.36 -7.22 -22.24
CA GLU A 23 -10.76 -6.87 -22.46
C GLU A 23 -11.66 -7.30 -21.31
N GLN A 24 -11.48 -8.51 -20.78
CA GLN A 24 -12.23 -9.01 -19.62
C GLN A 24 -11.95 -8.20 -18.36
N SER A 25 -10.75 -7.66 -18.19
CA SER A 25 -10.42 -6.81 -17.04
C SER A 25 -11.25 -5.53 -16.97
N TYR A 26 -11.75 -5.07 -18.12
CA TYR A 26 -12.65 -3.89 -18.20
C TYR A 26 -14.14 -4.26 -18.23
N SER A 27 -14.49 -5.46 -18.69
CA SER A 27 -15.89 -5.85 -18.91
C SER A 27 -16.48 -6.67 -17.76
N LEU A 28 -15.65 -7.41 -17.01
CA LEU A 28 -16.11 -8.21 -15.88
C LEU A 28 -16.28 -7.37 -14.63
N THR A 29 -17.28 -7.72 -13.84
CA THR A 29 -17.46 -7.16 -12.49
C THR A 29 -16.41 -7.72 -11.53
N GLU A 30 -16.16 -7.01 -10.42
CA GLU A 30 -15.28 -7.49 -9.36
C GLU A 30 -15.66 -8.90 -8.87
N LYS A 31 -16.96 -9.14 -8.69
CA LYS A 31 -17.49 -10.46 -8.28
C LYS A 31 -17.11 -11.57 -9.27
N GLN A 32 -17.28 -11.32 -10.57
CA GLN A 32 -16.95 -12.29 -11.62
C GLN A 32 -15.44 -12.57 -11.68
N ILE A 33 -14.59 -11.54 -11.47
CA ILE A 33 -13.14 -11.73 -11.41
C ILE A 33 -12.75 -12.55 -10.18
N ILE A 34 -13.35 -12.28 -9.03
CA ILE A 34 -13.12 -13.05 -7.80
C ILE A 34 -13.51 -14.52 -7.99
N GLU A 35 -14.69 -14.80 -8.55
CA GLU A 35 -15.16 -16.17 -8.82
C GLU A 35 -14.21 -16.90 -9.79
N LEU A 36 -13.73 -16.22 -10.83
CA LEU A 36 -12.74 -16.75 -11.76
C LEU A 36 -11.43 -17.10 -11.07
N PHE A 37 -10.91 -16.18 -10.25
CA PHE A 37 -9.65 -16.37 -9.54
C PHE A 37 -9.74 -17.44 -8.44
N ASP A 38 -10.87 -17.52 -7.73
CA ASP A 38 -11.13 -18.59 -6.77
C ASP A 38 -11.06 -19.96 -7.45
N LYS A 39 -11.67 -20.10 -8.63
CA LYS A 39 -11.63 -21.34 -9.43
C LYS A 39 -10.19 -21.68 -9.83
N ILE A 40 -9.46 -20.75 -10.44
CA ILE A 40 -8.09 -20.97 -10.91
C ILE A 40 -7.16 -21.33 -9.74
N ALA A 41 -7.26 -20.61 -8.62
CA ALA A 41 -6.44 -20.87 -7.44
C ALA A 41 -6.75 -22.26 -6.82
N SER A 42 -7.99 -22.72 -6.89
CA SER A 42 -8.37 -24.07 -6.43
C SER A 42 -7.84 -25.19 -7.32
N GLU A 43 -7.76 -24.96 -8.63
CA GLU A 43 -7.25 -25.92 -9.61
C GLU A 43 -5.71 -25.99 -9.63
N GLN A 44 -5.03 -24.87 -9.35
CA GLN A 44 -3.56 -24.73 -9.46
C GLN A 44 -2.93 -24.26 -8.15
N LYS A 45 -3.16 -24.98 -7.07
CA LYS A 45 -2.80 -24.61 -5.69
C LYS A 45 -1.33 -24.24 -5.47
N ASP A 46 -0.42 -24.88 -6.19
CA ASP A 46 1.02 -24.67 -6.05
C ASP A 46 1.58 -23.56 -6.96
N SER A 47 0.74 -22.97 -7.80
CA SER A 47 1.16 -21.89 -8.69
C SER A 47 1.50 -20.60 -7.93
N GLN A 48 2.38 -19.78 -8.51
CA GLN A 48 2.68 -18.46 -7.97
C GLN A 48 1.43 -17.59 -7.89
N PHE A 49 0.54 -17.69 -8.88
CA PHE A 49 -0.74 -17.01 -8.89
C PHE A 49 -1.58 -17.39 -7.66
N ALA A 50 -1.74 -18.69 -7.40
CA ALA A 50 -2.53 -19.16 -6.26
C ALA A 50 -1.95 -18.70 -4.92
N LYS A 51 -0.62 -18.71 -4.77
CA LYS A 51 0.06 -18.24 -3.55
C LYS A 51 -0.19 -16.75 -3.30
N LEU A 52 -0.02 -15.90 -4.32
CA LEU A 52 -0.28 -14.46 -4.23
C LEU A 52 -1.76 -14.18 -3.96
N TYR A 53 -2.65 -14.87 -4.67
CA TYR A 53 -4.09 -14.70 -4.51
C TYR A 53 -4.57 -15.16 -3.13
N HIS A 54 -4.08 -16.30 -2.66
CA HIS A 54 -4.39 -16.78 -1.31
C HIS A 54 -3.91 -15.80 -0.23
N ALA A 55 -2.68 -15.28 -0.36
CA ALA A 55 -2.15 -14.26 0.53
C ALA A 55 -3.03 -13.00 0.55
N PHE A 56 -3.54 -12.57 -0.59
CA PHE A 56 -4.49 -11.46 -0.71
C PHE A 56 -5.81 -11.74 0.02
N ARG A 57 -6.40 -12.93 -0.20
CA ARG A 57 -7.71 -13.32 0.36
C ARG A 57 -7.67 -13.56 1.88
N THR A 58 -6.54 -14.03 2.40
CA THR A 58 -6.38 -14.42 3.82
C THR A 58 -5.57 -13.42 4.62
N MET A 59 -5.19 -12.30 4.04
CA MET A 59 -4.37 -11.29 4.68
C MET A 59 -4.99 -10.78 5.99
N LYS A 60 -4.35 -11.13 7.11
CA LYS A 60 -4.76 -10.67 8.45
C LYS A 60 -3.77 -9.67 9.05
N LYS A 61 -2.49 -9.81 8.75
CA LYS A 61 -1.42 -8.99 9.32
C LYS A 61 -0.35 -8.68 8.27
N ILE A 62 0.10 -7.44 8.29
CA ILE A 62 1.25 -6.97 7.50
C ILE A 62 2.43 -6.91 8.44
N LYS A 63 3.52 -7.59 8.09
CA LYS A 63 4.80 -7.46 8.79
C LYS A 63 5.51 -6.21 8.29
N ARG A 64 6.14 -5.48 9.20
CA ARG A 64 6.94 -4.29 8.88
C ARG A 64 8.40 -4.60 9.16
N SER A 65 9.28 -4.29 8.21
CA SER A 65 10.70 -4.57 8.30
C SER A 65 11.51 -3.52 7.54
N ASN A 66 12.78 -3.35 7.92
CA ASN A 66 13.73 -2.52 7.17
C ASN A 66 14.44 -3.28 6.04
N VAL A 67 14.24 -4.57 5.95
CA VAL A 67 14.75 -5.47 4.92
C VAL A 67 13.62 -6.28 4.31
N GLU A 68 13.82 -6.76 3.09
CA GLU A 68 12.91 -7.71 2.48
C GLU A 68 12.92 -9.04 3.23
N LEU A 69 11.74 -9.64 3.41
CA LEU A 69 11.59 -10.92 4.09
C LEU A 69 11.48 -12.04 3.05
N GLU A 70 12.20 -13.14 3.29
CA GLU A 70 12.11 -14.34 2.45
C GLU A 70 10.69 -14.95 2.53
N ASN A 71 10.24 -15.56 1.44
CA ASN A 71 8.89 -16.15 1.30
C ASN A 71 7.74 -15.17 1.62
N HIS A 72 7.98 -13.88 1.37
CA HIS A 72 6.98 -12.83 1.54
C HIS A 72 6.85 -12.01 0.25
N PHE A 73 5.66 -11.50 0.03
CA PHE A 73 5.45 -10.41 -0.93
C PHE A 73 5.84 -9.11 -0.25
N ASN A 74 6.94 -8.50 -0.69
CA ASN A 74 7.50 -7.30 -0.09
C ASN A 74 7.18 -6.07 -0.92
N VAL A 75 6.76 -5.01 -0.27
CA VAL A 75 6.49 -3.72 -0.89
C VAL A 75 7.18 -2.61 -0.13
N CYS A 76 7.90 -1.77 -0.84
CA CYS A 76 8.45 -0.54 -0.26
C CYS A 76 7.29 0.39 0.13
N ILE A 77 7.11 0.61 1.42
CA ILE A 77 6.05 1.43 2.00
C ILE A 77 6.53 2.81 2.41
N GLU A 78 7.72 3.21 1.98
CA GLU A 78 8.26 4.52 2.30
C GLU A 78 7.22 5.61 2.02
N VAL A 79 6.79 6.28 3.08
CA VAL A 79 5.72 7.28 3.03
C VAL A 79 6.34 8.65 2.87
N LYS A 80 5.83 9.43 1.93
CA LYS A 80 6.19 10.85 1.85
C LYS A 80 5.73 11.54 3.14
N ARG A 81 6.66 12.17 3.84
CA ARG A 81 6.34 12.97 5.03
C ARG A 81 5.47 14.14 4.60
N ARG A 82 4.30 14.23 5.21
CA ARG A 82 3.36 15.34 4.97
C ARG A 82 3.10 16.05 6.28
N TYR A 83 3.30 17.33 6.27
CA TYR A 83 2.94 18.23 7.37
C TYR A 83 2.47 19.56 6.80
N ILE A 84 1.70 20.27 7.58
CA ILE A 84 1.22 21.61 7.24
C ILE A 84 1.78 22.57 8.27
N ASP A 85 2.44 23.62 7.80
CA ASP A 85 2.93 24.74 8.62
C ASP A 85 2.36 26.04 8.03
N PRO A 86 1.07 26.32 8.30
CA PRO A 86 0.37 27.43 7.67
C PRO A 86 0.91 28.79 8.13
N LEU A 87 0.74 29.78 7.26
CA LEU A 87 0.94 31.16 7.61
C LEU A 87 -0.22 31.69 8.45
N VAL A 88 0.08 32.37 9.51
CA VAL A 88 -0.88 33.03 10.41
C VAL A 88 -0.70 34.55 10.32
N LEU A 89 -1.79 35.24 10.02
CA LEU A 89 -1.81 36.69 10.01
C LEU A 89 -1.78 37.23 11.45
N GLN A 90 -0.79 38.05 11.74
CA GLN A 90 -0.66 38.70 13.05
C GLN A 90 -1.39 40.05 13.10
N LYS A 91 -1.61 40.56 14.29
CA LYS A 91 -2.27 41.87 14.51
C LYS A 91 -1.55 43.05 13.84
N ASN A 92 -0.23 42.95 13.66
CA ASN A 92 0.57 43.94 12.96
C ASN A 92 0.52 43.84 11.43
N GLY A 93 -0.30 42.93 10.86
CA GLY A 93 -0.41 42.71 9.43
C GLY A 93 0.65 41.79 8.82
N SER A 94 1.63 41.28 9.58
CA SER A 94 2.63 40.34 9.10
C SER A 94 2.10 38.92 9.09
N ALA A 95 2.54 38.09 8.11
CA ALA A 95 2.24 36.66 8.03
C ALA A 95 3.46 35.87 8.49
N VAL A 96 3.27 35.00 9.49
CA VAL A 96 4.33 34.18 10.08
C VAL A 96 3.90 32.72 10.15
N ARG A 97 4.82 31.78 9.93
CA ARG A 97 4.55 30.36 10.08
C ARG A 97 4.11 30.03 11.50
N ILE A 98 3.07 29.19 11.66
CA ILE A 98 2.55 28.82 12.98
C ILE A 98 3.62 28.18 13.86
N SER A 99 4.56 27.43 13.27
CA SER A 99 5.68 26.82 14.00
C SER A 99 6.59 27.83 14.70
N LYS A 100 6.63 29.08 14.22
CA LYS A 100 7.46 30.14 14.81
C LYS A 100 6.79 30.86 15.99
N ILE A 101 5.48 30.78 16.10
CA ILE A 101 4.71 31.53 17.11
C ILE A 101 3.97 30.62 18.09
N HIS A 102 3.85 29.31 17.80
CA HIS A 102 3.12 28.35 18.64
C HIS A 102 3.97 27.12 18.93
N LYS A 103 4.51 27.03 20.15
CA LYS A 103 5.44 25.95 20.55
C LYS A 103 4.89 24.54 20.38
N ALA A 104 3.60 24.32 20.67
CA ALA A 104 2.99 23.01 20.53
C ALA A 104 2.92 22.58 19.04
N SER A 105 2.57 23.51 18.14
CA SER A 105 2.57 23.24 16.69
C SER A 105 3.98 22.95 16.17
N ALA A 106 4.98 23.71 16.60
CA ALA A 106 6.37 23.45 16.25
C ALA A 106 6.83 22.05 16.68
N LYS A 107 6.46 21.62 17.91
CA LYS A 107 6.78 20.30 18.43
C LYS A 107 6.13 19.18 17.60
N TRP A 108 4.86 19.33 17.22
CA TRP A 108 4.16 18.33 16.40
C TRP A 108 4.72 18.24 14.98
N ILE A 109 5.06 19.38 14.37
CA ILE A 109 5.70 19.41 13.04
C ILE A 109 7.05 18.71 13.10
N GLN A 110 7.87 18.99 14.12
CA GLN A 110 9.17 18.33 14.30
C GLN A 110 9.01 16.82 14.52
N LYS A 111 8.01 16.39 15.29
CA LYS A 111 7.69 14.97 15.48
C LYS A 111 7.31 14.29 14.15
N ALA A 112 6.51 14.96 13.32
CA ALA A 112 6.16 14.46 11.98
C ALA A 112 7.37 14.34 11.06
N LEU A 113 8.29 15.32 11.10
CA LEU A 113 9.53 15.29 10.31
C LEU A 113 10.50 14.19 10.75
N ASN A 114 10.55 13.89 12.04
CA ASN A 114 11.44 12.89 12.63
C ASN A 114 10.84 11.48 12.62
N PHE A 115 9.58 11.33 12.23
CA PHE A 115 8.94 10.03 12.16
C PHE A 115 9.63 9.13 11.11
N LYS A 116 10.05 7.95 11.54
CA LYS A 116 10.62 6.90 10.68
C LYS A 116 9.73 5.69 10.73
N ASP A 117 9.19 5.30 9.58
CA ASP A 117 8.48 4.03 9.43
C ASP A 117 9.42 2.95 8.87
N ALA A 118 9.01 1.70 8.97
CA ALA A 118 9.71 0.59 8.33
C ALA A 118 9.76 0.78 6.81
N LYS A 119 10.85 0.34 6.17
CA LYS A 119 11.04 0.47 4.73
C LYS A 119 10.09 -0.40 3.93
N PHE A 120 9.80 -1.62 4.42
CA PHE A 120 8.97 -2.61 3.75
C PHE A 120 7.76 -3.00 4.58
N GLY A 121 6.63 -3.19 3.90
CA GLY A 121 5.49 -3.95 4.36
C GLY A 121 5.44 -5.29 3.63
N SER A 122 5.24 -6.38 4.35
CA SER A 122 5.37 -7.72 3.80
C SER A 122 4.20 -8.61 4.20
N ILE A 123 3.78 -9.45 3.27
CA ILE A 123 2.74 -10.46 3.49
C ILE A 123 3.37 -11.83 3.22
N GLN A 124 3.16 -12.78 4.11
CA GLN A 124 3.62 -14.15 3.93
C GLN A 124 2.89 -14.81 2.78
N LEU A 125 3.65 -15.43 1.91
CA LEU A 125 3.17 -16.25 0.80
C LEU A 125 2.97 -17.70 1.23
#